data_15e4e2c6dd0d021111178999dd6ae551
#
_entry.id   15e4e2c6dd0d021111178999dd6ae551
#
_cell.length_a   1.000
_cell.length_b   1.000
_cell.length_c   1.000
_cell.angle_alpha   90.00
_cell.angle_beta   90.00
_cell.angle_gamma   90.00
#
_symmetry.space_group_name_H-M   'P 1'
#
loop_
_entity.id
_entity.type
_entity.pdbx_description
1 polymer ?
#
loop_
_entity_poly.entity_id
_entity_poly.type
_entity_poly.pdbx_seq_one_letter_code
_entity_poly.pdbx_strand_id
1 'polypeptide(L)'
;MIKATLLCLGFALGLGAPAKVKNILLIVSDDLKADALACYGSKVADTPNIDQLAKEGTLFQNAYCQGTVCRPSRASFMRGRHQGGKEITWGEHFQKNGYSSTRVGKIFHMRVPGDIIAGTDGDDVPACWSAKYNMPGKEAHTPGNYACLNLNKFTTELKGRQSTRMPYRMFVTVDYVGDGSDQPDWKAATKSVELLKSFKEDDKPFFLATGLVRPHYPNVAPEQYFAPYPFKEIKLPFVPKGDWDDMPKAGISNSNSKRFGIDKFPDNQKRMWAGYLATVTFMDEQVGRILKTLKALGLDKNTAVFFTSDHGYLLGEHHFWQKGNLREEVTRVPLIMKTPGQKPGKSSSIVELVDMFPTACDLTGLPIPKSVQGTSLLPILKNPKASVKKTAFSFAGGGISMRTPNWSYMKYKDGSEELYDMIKDPKQFKNLAKVSSMEKELQSQRKLFEKRKSSL
;
A
#
# COMPACT_ATOMS: atom_id res chain seq x y z
N MET A 1 59.21 -42.35 27.12
CA MET A 1 57.89 -42.32 26.37
C MET A 1 57.07 -41.22 26.92
N ILE A 2 57.03 -40.04 26.22
CA ILE A 2 56.30 -38.84 26.64
C ILE A 2 55.01 -38.84 25.83
N LYS A 3 53.87 -38.96 26.53
CA LYS A 3 52.54 -38.80 25.86
C LYS A 3 52.21 -37.33 25.74
N ALA A 4 52.12 -36.85 24.50
CA ALA A 4 51.60 -35.52 24.20
C ALA A 4 50.06 -35.58 24.15
N THR A 5 49.40 -34.84 25.04
CA THR A 5 47.96 -34.67 25.03
C THR A 5 47.61 -33.46 24.16
N LEU A 6 46.96 -33.70 23.03
CA LEU A 6 46.46 -32.66 22.13
C LEU A 6 45.17 -32.07 22.73
N LEU A 7 45.17 -30.79 23.11
CA LEU A 7 44.01 -30.03 23.57
C LEU A 7 43.34 -29.42 22.32
N CYS A 8 42.20 -30.01 21.89
CA CYS A 8 41.36 -29.40 20.86
C CYS A 8 40.54 -28.28 21.47
N LEU A 9 40.93 -27.02 21.23
CA LEU A 9 40.05 -25.86 21.48
C LEU A 9 38.97 -25.83 20.40
N GLY A 10 37.76 -26.25 20.76
CA GLY A 10 36.57 -26.05 19.94
C GLY A 10 36.15 -24.58 19.97
N PHE A 11 36.32 -23.87 18.86
CA PHE A 11 35.70 -22.59 18.64
C PHE A 11 34.19 -22.80 18.47
N ALA A 12 33.41 -22.63 19.53
CA ALA A 12 31.98 -22.47 19.45
C ALA A 12 31.71 -21.12 18.77
N LEU A 13 31.36 -21.13 17.47
CA LEU A 13 30.73 -20.01 16.80
C LEU A 13 29.41 -19.72 17.55
N GLY A 14 29.42 -18.77 18.44
CA GLY A 14 28.25 -18.26 19.10
C GLY A 14 27.27 -17.72 18.05
N LEU A 15 26.22 -18.48 17.76
CA LEU A 15 25.03 -17.95 17.10
C LEU A 15 24.48 -16.88 18.04
N GLY A 16 24.84 -15.62 17.79
CA GLY A 16 24.32 -14.48 18.53
C GLY A 16 22.78 -14.55 18.54
N ALA A 17 22.17 -14.33 19.71
CA ALA A 17 20.74 -14.23 19.81
C ALA A 17 20.23 -13.23 18.75
N PRO A 18 19.10 -13.51 18.05
CA PRO A 18 18.60 -12.63 17.02
C PRO A 18 18.42 -11.23 17.62
N ALA A 19 18.91 -10.21 16.92
CA ALA A 19 18.83 -8.82 17.37
C ALA A 19 17.37 -8.47 17.69
N LYS A 20 17.10 -8.08 18.92
CA LYS A 20 15.74 -7.74 19.38
C LYS A 20 15.29 -6.48 18.64
N VAL A 21 14.14 -6.53 18.00
CA VAL A 21 13.52 -5.35 17.38
C VAL A 21 13.16 -4.36 18.50
N LYS A 22 13.76 -3.18 18.45
CA LYS A 22 13.50 -2.07 19.40
C LYS A 22 12.51 -1.07 18.81
N ASN A 23 12.58 -0.84 17.51
CA ASN A 23 11.88 0.25 16.85
C ASN A 23 11.04 -0.25 15.67
N ILE A 24 10.00 0.52 15.34
CA ILE A 24 9.16 0.30 14.16
C ILE A 24 9.18 1.54 13.27
N LEU A 25 9.44 1.33 11.99
CA LEU A 25 9.25 2.31 10.92
C LEU A 25 8.15 1.80 9.98
N LEU A 26 7.01 2.48 9.97
CA LEU A 26 5.91 2.22 9.05
C LEU A 26 5.90 3.29 7.95
N ILE A 27 6.02 2.88 6.68
CA ILE A 27 5.93 3.75 5.51
C ILE A 27 4.68 3.35 4.72
N VAL A 28 3.74 4.28 4.53
CA VAL A 28 2.47 4.06 3.83
C VAL A 28 2.37 4.99 2.63
N SER A 29 2.27 4.43 1.44
CA SER A 29 1.91 5.16 0.22
C SER A 29 0.38 5.24 0.08
N ASP A 30 -0.14 6.16 -0.74
CA ASP A 30 -1.57 6.37 -0.98
C ASP A 30 -1.93 6.05 -2.44
N ASP A 31 -2.89 5.17 -2.67
CA ASP A 31 -3.32 4.74 -4.02
C ASP A 31 -2.27 3.92 -4.81
N LEU A 32 -1.28 3.29 -4.17
CA LEU A 32 -0.23 2.56 -4.87
C LEU A 32 -0.66 1.11 -5.17
N LYS A 33 -0.88 0.81 -6.45
CA LYS A 33 -1.12 -0.58 -6.89
C LYS A 33 0.18 -1.40 -6.85
N ALA A 34 0.09 -2.68 -6.46
CA ALA A 34 1.26 -3.53 -6.31
C ALA A 34 2.06 -3.67 -7.63
N ASP A 35 1.38 -3.90 -8.75
CA ASP A 35 2.02 -4.10 -10.06
C ASP A 35 2.55 -2.81 -10.72
N ALA A 36 2.53 -1.68 -10.01
CA ALA A 36 3.30 -0.47 -10.36
C ALA A 36 4.70 -0.44 -9.72
N LEU A 37 5.17 -1.54 -9.11
CA LEU A 37 6.51 -1.67 -8.57
C LEU A 37 7.27 -2.79 -9.31
N ALA A 38 8.58 -2.60 -9.59
CA ALA A 38 9.35 -3.60 -10.32
C ALA A 38 9.51 -4.91 -9.53
N CYS A 39 9.64 -4.87 -8.21
CA CYS A 39 9.67 -6.07 -7.35
C CYS A 39 8.36 -6.89 -7.38
N TYR A 40 7.24 -6.29 -7.79
CA TYR A 40 5.96 -6.96 -8.04
C TYR A 40 5.69 -7.29 -9.50
N GLY A 41 6.66 -7.08 -10.39
CA GLY A 41 6.62 -7.52 -11.79
C GLY A 41 6.37 -6.42 -12.81
N SER A 42 6.31 -5.14 -12.42
CA SER A 42 6.31 -4.04 -13.37
C SER A 42 7.59 -4.09 -14.22
N LYS A 43 7.40 -3.96 -15.54
CA LYS A 43 8.54 -3.89 -16.49
C LYS A 43 8.90 -2.46 -16.87
N VAL A 44 8.12 -1.50 -16.43
CA VAL A 44 8.26 -0.09 -16.81
C VAL A 44 8.50 0.83 -15.63
N ALA A 45 8.12 0.44 -14.41
CA ALA A 45 8.33 1.27 -13.22
C ALA A 45 9.80 1.30 -12.80
N ASP A 46 10.29 2.48 -12.51
CA ASP A 46 11.63 2.71 -11.93
C ASP A 46 11.49 2.95 -10.43
N THR A 47 11.74 1.88 -9.63
CA THR A 47 11.52 1.87 -8.19
C THR A 47 12.68 1.22 -7.42
N PRO A 48 13.94 1.67 -7.65
CA PRO A 48 15.13 0.99 -7.18
C PRO A 48 15.23 0.89 -5.65
N ASN A 49 14.67 1.87 -4.90
CA ASN A 49 14.79 1.90 -3.45
C ASN A 49 13.82 0.92 -2.78
N ILE A 50 12.57 0.84 -3.26
CA ILE A 50 11.58 -0.14 -2.80
C ILE A 50 11.99 -1.55 -3.24
N ASP A 51 12.54 -1.71 -4.44
CA ASP A 51 13.06 -2.98 -4.93
C ASP A 51 14.24 -3.48 -4.10
N GLN A 52 15.09 -2.56 -3.63
CA GLN A 52 16.18 -2.90 -2.71
C GLN A 52 15.64 -3.32 -1.33
N LEU A 53 14.61 -2.62 -0.81
CA LEU A 53 13.94 -3.04 0.42
C LEU A 53 13.34 -4.44 0.28
N ALA A 54 12.73 -4.76 -0.87
CA ALA A 54 12.19 -6.09 -1.17
C ALA A 54 13.27 -7.18 -1.26
N LYS A 55 14.45 -6.85 -1.79
CA LYS A 55 15.60 -7.77 -1.82
C LYS A 55 16.20 -8.03 -0.43
N GLU A 56 16.10 -7.07 0.47
CA GLU A 56 16.62 -7.15 1.84
C GLU A 56 15.60 -7.65 2.87
N GLY A 57 14.32 -7.70 2.52
CA GLY A 57 13.21 -8.06 3.39
C GLY A 57 12.40 -9.25 2.90
N THR A 58 11.23 -9.44 3.50
CA THR A 58 10.20 -10.37 3.04
C THR A 58 9.19 -9.63 2.19
N LEU A 59 9.07 -10.00 0.91
CA LEU A 59 8.06 -9.51 -0.01
C LEU A 59 6.82 -10.42 0.05
N PHE A 60 5.67 -9.88 0.41
CA PHE A 60 4.39 -10.57 0.42
C PHE A 60 3.67 -10.37 -0.92
N GLN A 61 3.56 -11.42 -1.72
CA GLN A 61 2.98 -11.34 -3.06
C GLN A 61 1.45 -11.17 -3.03
N ASN A 62 0.79 -11.65 -1.96
CA ASN A 62 -0.65 -11.71 -1.81
C ASN A 62 -1.10 -11.05 -0.50
N ALA A 63 -0.84 -9.74 -0.39
CA ALA A 63 -1.31 -8.92 0.72
C ALA A 63 -2.55 -8.12 0.31
N TYR A 64 -3.57 -8.07 1.19
CA TYR A 64 -4.87 -7.48 0.89
C TYR A 64 -5.26 -6.41 1.90
N CYS A 65 -5.79 -5.29 1.39
CA CYS A 65 -6.39 -4.24 2.22
C CYS A 65 -7.83 -4.62 2.60
N GLN A 66 -8.31 -4.11 3.75
CA GLN A 66 -9.66 -4.37 4.21
C GLN A 66 -10.66 -3.36 3.65
N GLY A 67 -10.24 -2.12 3.43
CA GLY A 67 -11.06 -1.11 2.78
C GLY A 67 -10.55 -0.80 1.38
N THR A 68 -11.45 -0.66 0.41
CA THR A 68 -11.11 -0.33 -0.97
C THR A 68 -11.04 1.17 -1.25
N VAL A 69 -11.05 2.00 -0.19
CA VAL A 69 -10.79 3.44 -0.20
C VAL A 69 -10.06 3.85 1.07
N CYS A 70 -9.37 5.00 1.05
CA CYS A 70 -8.37 5.39 2.06
C CYS A 70 -8.90 5.36 3.50
N ARG A 71 -10.08 5.99 3.78
CA ARG A 71 -10.60 6.12 5.15
C ARG A 71 -10.82 4.77 5.84
N PRO A 72 -11.62 3.84 5.30
CA PRO A 72 -11.83 2.55 5.96
C PRO A 72 -10.59 1.68 6.00
N SER A 73 -9.74 1.68 4.97
CA SER A 73 -8.52 0.89 4.97
C SER A 73 -7.55 1.35 6.08
N ARG A 74 -7.30 2.66 6.17
CA ARG A 74 -6.40 3.24 7.18
C ARG A 74 -6.93 3.05 8.59
N ALA A 75 -8.24 3.24 8.82
CA ALA A 75 -8.88 2.94 10.08
C ALA A 75 -8.75 1.46 10.46
N SER A 76 -8.81 0.57 9.48
CA SER A 76 -8.70 -0.88 9.66
C SER A 76 -7.29 -1.30 10.09
N PHE A 77 -6.26 -1.03 9.29
CA PHE A 77 -4.92 -1.51 9.62
C PHE A 77 -4.29 -0.79 10.83
N MET A 78 -4.65 0.47 11.08
CA MET A 78 -4.18 1.19 12.28
C MET A 78 -4.78 0.67 13.59
N ARG A 79 -5.86 -0.10 13.51
CA ARG A 79 -6.48 -0.77 14.67
C ARG A 79 -6.36 -2.30 14.64
N GLY A 80 -5.82 -2.86 13.55
CA GLY A 80 -5.73 -4.30 13.36
C GLY A 80 -7.12 -4.97 13.27
N ARG A 81 -8.15 -4.27 12.73
CA ARG A 81 -9.54 -4.72 12.65
C ARG A 81 -10.10 -4.59 11.25
N HIS A 82 -10.90 -5.56 10.81
CA HIS A 82 -11.40 -5.60 9.43
C HIS A 82 -12.28 -4.40 9.04
N GLN A 83 -13.03 -3.84 9.97
CA GLN A 83 -13.91 -2.70 9.69
C GLN A 83 -13.56 -1.43 10.51
N GLY A 84 -12.35 -1.37 11.05
CA GLY A 84 -11.94 -0.28 11.92
C GLY A 84 -12.67 -0.31 13.27
N GLY A 85 -13.13 0.84 13.76
CA GLY A 85 -13.82 0.95 15.05
C GLY A 85 -13.27 2.10 15.91
N LYS A 86 -13.52 2.02 17.23
CA LYS A 86 -13.02 2.98 18.23
C LYS A 86 -11.93 2.39 19.14
N GLU A 87 -11.57 1.14 18.92
CA GLU A 87 -10.60 0.40 19.70
C GLU A 87 -9.20 1.01 19.58
N ILE A 88 -8.32 0.59 20.51
CA ILE A 88 -6.94 1.08 20.58
C ILE A 88 -6.22 1.01 19.23
N THR A 89 -5.55 2.08 18.87
CA THR A 89 -4.73 2.15 17.67
C THR A 89 -3.32 1.60 17.92
N TRP A 90 -2.62 1.30 16.85
CA TRP A 90 -1.22 0.90 16.90
C TRP A 90 -0.36 1.90 17.70
N GLY A 91 -0.44 3.20 17.36
CA GLY A 91 0.34 4.22 18.05
C GLY A 91 -0.01 4.41 19.52
N GLU A 92 -1.31 4.38 19.89
CA GLU A 92 -1.73 4.43 21.30
C GLU A 92 -1.17 3.25 22.11
N HIS A 93 -1.20 2.04 21.51
CA HIS A 93 -0.67 0.85 22.18
C HIS A 93 0.82 0.97 22.41
N PHE A 94 1.58 1.45 21.41
CA PHE A 94 3.02 1.63 21.51
C PHE A 94 3.37 2.74 22.54
N GLN A 95 2.63 3.86 22.56
CA GLN A 95 2.83 4.90 23.59
C GLN A 95 2.61 4.38 25.01
N LYS A 96 1.54 3.61 25.24
CA LYS A 96 1.25 3.00 26.55
C LYS A 96 2.36 2.05 27.01
N ASN A 97 3.20 1.57 26.08
CA ASN A 97 4.35 0.71 26.33
C ASN A 97 5.70 1.46 26.23
N GLY A 98 5.70 2.78 26.38
CA GLY A 98 6.93 3.60 26.52
C GLY A 98 7.58 4.02 25.19
N TYR A 99 6.92 3.84 24.05
CA TYR A 99 7.44 4.27 22.74
C TYR A 99 7.14 5.75 22.47
N SER A 100 8.06 6.44 21.80
CA SER A 100 7.73 7.67 21.10
C SER A 100 6.98 7.33 19.83
N SER A 101 5.68 7.64 19.78
CA SER A 101 4.84 7.39 18.61
C SER A 101 4.67 8.68 17.80
N THR A 102 5.20 8.71 16.58
CA THR A 102 5.25 9.94 15.79
C THR A 102 4.71 9.71 14.38
N ARG A 103 3.84 10.64 13.91
CA ARG A 103 3.29 10.68 12.58
C ARG A 103 3.92 11.80 11.75
N VAL A 104 4.28 11.46 10.51
CA VAL A 104 4.65 12.43 9.46
C VAL A 104 3.76 12.19 8.24
N GLY A 105 3.05 13.21 7.76
CA GLY A 105 2.17 13.12 6.59
C GLY A 105 0.92 12.27 6.81
N LYS A 106 0.44 11.61 5.74
CA LYS A 106 -0.89 10.97 5.66
C LYS A 106 -0.89 9.52 6.18
N ILE A 107 -1.15 9.32 7.47
CA ILE A 107 -1.34 7.96 8.06
C ILE A 107 -2.83 7.64 8.21
N PHE A 108 -3.60 8.43 8.94
CA PHE A 108 -5.06 8.42 8.84
C PHE A 108 -5.53 9.17 7.59
N HIS A 109 -6.83 9.14 7.30
CA HIS A 109 -7.33 9.76 6.08
C HIS A 109 -7.25 11.30 6.16
N MET A 110 -6.51 11.86 5.20
CA MET A 110 -6.49 13.29 4.87
C MET A 110 -7.07 13.46 3.46
N ARG A 111 -7.95 14.43 3.26
CA ARG A 111 -8.51 14.76 1.95
C ARG A 111 -7.43 15.31 1.03
N VAL A 112 -7.29 14.72 -0.14
CA VAL A 112 -6.39 15.23 -1.18
C VAL A 112 -7.26 15.85 -2.27
N PRO A 113 -7.06 17.12 -2.64
CA PRO A 113 -5.99 18.01 -2.20
C PRO A 113 -6.29 18.83 -0.93
N GLY A 114 -7.53 18.79 -0.40
CA GLY A 114 -8.02 19.77 0.59
C GLY A 114 -7.17 19.86 1.84
N ASP A 115 -7.01 18.78 2.60
CA ASP A 115 -6.26 18.78 3.86
C ASP A 115 -4.74 18.94 3.61
N ILE A 116 -4.24 18.45 2.44
CA ILE A 116 -2.84 18.63 2.06
C ILE A 116 -2.52 20.11 1.77
N ILE A 117 -3.38 20.83 1.06
CA ILE A 117 -3.18 22.25 0.81
C ILE A 117 -3.31 23.05 2.11
N ALA A 118 -4.33 22.74 2.93
CA ALA A 118 -4.59 23.44 4.18
C ALA A 118 -3.62 23.08 5.31
N GLY A 119 -2.85 22.00 5.18
CA GLY A 119 -1.98 21.51 6.25
C GLY A 119 -2.72 21.01 7.49
N THR A 120 -3.95 20.47 7.31
CA THR A 120 -4.80 19.99 8.42
C THR A 120 -4.67 18.50 8.66
N ASP A 121 -5.07 18.03 9.84
CA ASP A 121 -4.91 16.63 10.29
C ASP A 121 -5.86 15.63 9.58
N GLY A 122 -6.93 16.10 8.94
CA GLY A 122 -7.97 15.21 8.41
C GLY A 122 -8.68 14.41 9.50
N ASP A 123 -8.88 13.11 9.27
CA ASP A 123 -9.54 12.19 10.21
C ASP A 123 -8.58 11.58 11.25
N ASP A 124 -7.55 12.30 11.64
CA ASP A 124 -6.50 11.80 12.54
C ASP A 124 -7.06 11.40 13.92
N VAL A 125 -6.33 10.53 14.62
CA VAL A 125 -6.60 10.13 16.00
C VAL A 125 -5.51 10.72 16.89
N PRO A 126 -5.74 11.87 17.55
CA PRO A 126 -4.71 12.58 18.31
C PRO A 126 -4.02 11.73 19.36
N ALA A 127 -4.76 10.86 20.06
CA ALA A 127 -4.23 9.96 21.09
C ALA A 127 -3.23 8.93 20.53
N CYS A 128 -3.19 8.74 19.21
CA CYS A 128 -2.25 7.83 18.54
C CYS A 128 -0.80 8.33 18.58
N TRP A 129 -0.56 9.62 18.81
CA TRP A 129 0.72 10.26 18.53
C TRP A 129 1.28 11.07 19.71
N SER A 130 2.55 10.88 20.03
CA SER A 130 3.33 11.78 20.88
C SER A 130 3.65 13.10 20.15
N ALA A 131 3.87 13.00 18.83
CA ALA A 131 4.08 14.15 17.96
C ALA A 131 3.49 13.87 16.56
N LYS A 132 3.05 14.92 15.87
CA LYS A 132 2.48 14.80 14.51
C LYS A 132 2.90 15.99 13.64
N TYR A 133 3.15 15.72 12.37
CA TYR A 133 3.64 16.70 11.41
C TYR A 133 2.85 16.58 10.11
N ASN A 134 2.16 17.65 9.73
CA ASN A 134 1.48 17.76 8.43
C ASN A 134 2.46 18.29 7.40
N MET A 135 2.39 17.75 6.18
CA MET A 135 3.27 18.11 5.07
C MET A 135 2.46 18.80 3.97
N PRO A 136 2.25 20.11 4.03
CA PRO A 136 1.43 20.82 3.05
C PRO A 136 2.13 20.92 1.70
N GLY A 137 1.32 20.92 0.63
CA GLY A 137 1.75 21.12 -0.75
C GLY A 137 0.71 21.84 -1.58
N LYS A 138 1.11 22.36 -2.74
CA LYS A 138 0.25 23.12 -3.64
C LYS A 138 -0.65 22.23 -4.52
N GLU A 139 -0.32 20.96 -4.61
CA GLU A 139 -1.06 19.97 -5.39
C GLU A 139 -1.29 20.44 -6.84
N ALA A 140 -2.49 20.40 -7.41
CA ALA A 140 -2.79 20.87 -8.75
C ALA A 140 -2.45 22.35 -9.00
N HIS A 141 -2.22 23.13 -7.94
CA HIS A 141 -1.81 24.55 -8.03
C HIS A 141 -0.28 24.74 -8.03
N THR A 142 0.50 23.66 -8.10
CA THR A 142 1.94 23.75 -8.36
C THR A 142 2.15 24.40 -9.73
N PRO A 143 2.95 25.49 -9.84
CA PRO A 143 3.27 26.08 -11.15
C PRO A 143 3.95 25.04 -12.05
N GLY A 144 3.54 24.95 -13.31
CA GLY A 144 4.05 23.98 -14.27
C GLY A 144 3.02 23.61 -15.33
N ASN A 145 3.31 22.58 -16.11
CA ASN A 145 2.46 22.07 -17.19
C ASN A 145 1.30 21.26 -16.59
N TYR A 146 0.16 21.89 -16.47
CA TYR A 146 -1.05 21.24 -15.97
C TYR A 146 -1.83 20.59 -17.10
N ALA A 147 -2.30 19.37 -16.88
CA ALA A 147 -3.29 18.72 -17.74
C ALA A 147 -4.47 18.19 -16.93
N CYS A 148 -5.70 18.40 -17.43
CA CYS A 148 -6.91 17.69 -17.02
C CYS A 148 -7.33 16.77 -18.15
N LEU A 149 -6.90 15.53 -18.08
CA LEU A 149 -6.82 14.62 -19.22
C LEU A 149 -8.18 14.18 -19.76
N ASN A 150 -9.18 13.99 -18.90
CA ASN A 150 -10.53 13.65 -19.33
C ASN A 150 -11.33 14.85 -19.89
N LEU A 151 -10.80 16.06 -19.78
CA LEU A 151 -11.32 17.26 -20.45
C LEU A 151 -10.46 17.68 -21.65
N ASN A 152 -9.38 16.97 -21.91
CA ASN A 152 -8.36 17.33 -22.91
C ASN A 152 -7.89 18.80 -22.77
N LYS A 153 -7.73 19.25 -21.51
CA LYS A 153 -7.34 20.63 -21.20
C LYS A 153 -5.89 20.67 -20.73
N PHE A 154 -5.08 21.50 -21.37
CA PHE A 154 -3.67 21.72 -21.06
C PHE A 154 -3.46 23.21 -20.83
N THR A 155 -2.69 23.59 -19.80
CA THR A 155 -2.37 24.98 -19.50
C THR A 155 -1.20 25.11 -18.52
N THR A 156 -0.47 26.21 -18.59
CA THR A 156 0.51 26.60 -17.57
C THR A 156 -0.08 27.58 -16.55
N GLU A 157 -1.24 28.17 -16.85
CA GLU A 157 -1.88 29.12 -15.96
C GLU A 157 -2.49 28.45 -14.73
N LEU A 158 -2.44 29.14 -13.59
CA LEU A 158 -3.02 28.64 -12.32
C LEU A 158 -4.54 28.84 -12.26
N LYS A 159 -5.06 29.90 -12.93
CA LYS A 159 -6.49 30.20 -12.93
C LYS A 159 -7.29 29.17 -13.71
N GLY A 160 -8.40 28.72 -13.16
CA GLY A 160 -9.34 27.79 -13.82
C GLY A 160 -8.89 26.34 -13.90
N ARG A 161 -7.87 25.93 -13.12
CA ARG A 161 -7.48 24.52 -12.98
C ARG A 161 -8.55 23.74 -12.23
N GLN A 162 -8.80 22.50 -12.68
CA GLN A 162 -9.71 21.55 -12.00
C GLN A 162 -8.96 20.83 -10.88
N SER A 163 -9.11 21.26 -9.63
CA SER A 163 -8.33 20.72 -8.51
C SER A 163 -9.15 19.92 -7.50
N THR A 164 -10.45 20.20 -7.37
CA THR A 164 -11.29 19.65 -6.30
C THR A 164 -12.51 18.88 -6.81
N ARG A 165 -13.01 19.22 -8.01
CA ARG A 165 -14.27 18.67 -8.54
C ARG A 165 -14.09 17.27 -9.13
N MET A 166 -14.92 16.32 -8.70
CA MET A 166 -15.01 14.99 -9.32
C MET A 166 -15.82 15.07 -10.63
N PRO A 167 -15.49 14.25 -11.66
CA PRO A 167 -14.37 13.28 -11.73
C PRO A 167 -13.03 13.92 -12.17
N TYR A 168 -13.01 15.21 -12.46
CA TYR A 168 -11.91 15.87 -13.18
C TYR A 168 -10.59 15.80 -12.41
N ARG A 169 -10.60 16.05 -11.10
CA ARG A 169 -9.38 16.07 -10.28
C ARG A 169 -8.57 14.78 -10.33
N MET A 170 -9.20 13.65 -10.60
CA MET A 170 -8.53 12.34 -10.66
C MET A 170 -7.75 12.10 -11.96
N PHE A 171 -7.98 12.93 -12.96
CA PHE A 171 -7.26 12.91 -14.24
C PHE A 171 -6.32 14.10 -14.40
N VAL A 172 -5.88 14.67 -13.28
CA VAL A 172 -4.96 15.81 -13.29
C VAL A 172 -3.54 15.33 -13.14
N THR A 173 -2.67 15.79 -14.06
CA THR A 173 -1.22 15.67 -13.95
C THR A 173 -0.60 17.07 -13.98
N VAL A 174 0.50 17.25 -13.25
CA VAL A 174 1.32 18.47 -13.31
C VAL A 174 2.79 18.04 -13.30
N ASP A 175 3.48 18.34 -14.39
CA ASP A 175 4.94 18.28 -14.45
C ASP A 175 5.51 19.69 -14.37
N TYR A 176 6.63 19.88 -13.68
CA TYR A 176 7.19 21.20 -13.44
C TYR A 176 8.71 21.16 -13.28
N VAL A 177 9.36 22.28 -13.54
CA VAL A 177 10.79 22.46 -13.33
C VAL A 177 11.04 22.67 -11.84
N GLY A 178 11.84 21.79 -11.22
CA GLY A 178 12.16 21.84 -9.80
C GLY A 178 12.80 20.57 -9.30
N ASP A 179 13.18 20.56 -8.02
CA ASP A 179 13.79 19.42 -7.34
C ASP A 179 12.80 18.58 -6.52
N GLY A 180 11.54 19.00 -6.42
CA GLY A 180 10.50 18.35 -5.64
C GLY A 180 10.42 18.78 -4.18
N SER A 181 11.31 19.67 -3.70
CA SER A 181 11.41 20.09 -2.29
C SER A 181 10.16 20.79 -1.75
N ASP A 182 9.33 21.32 -2.62
CA ASP A 182 8.04 21.93 -2.28
C ASP A 182 6.89 20.91 -2.13
N GLN A 183 7.11 19.65 -2.57
CA GLN A 183 6.09 18.60 -2.54
C GLN A 183 5.92 17.96 -1.15
N PRO A 184 4.68 17.49 -0.82
CA PRO A 184 4.39 16.87 0.47
C PRO A 184 5.31 15.70 0.81
N ASP A 185 5.58 14.83 -0.17
CA ASP A 185 6.35 13.60 0.07
C ASP A 185 7.83 13.87 0.31
N TRP A 186 8.41 14.84 -0.39
CA TRP A 186 9.78 15.29 -0.12
C TRP A 186 9.92 15.87 1.30
N LYS A 187 8.95 16.70 1.71
CA LYS A 187 8.88 17.26 3.07
C LYS A 187 8.69 16.16 4.12
N ALA A 188 7.85 15.15 3.83
CA ALA A 188 7.63 14.01 4.70
C ALA A 188 8.92 13.19 4.89
N ALA A 189 9.66 12.93 3.81
CA ALA A 189 10.94 12.26 3.89
C ALA A 189 11.97 13.08 4.68
N THR A 190 12.07 14.38 4.43
CA THR A 190 12.99 15.29 5.14
C THR A 190 12.69 15.29 6.65
N LYS A 191 11.41 15.43 7.04
CA LYS A 191 11.02 15.40 8.45
C LYS A 191 11.28 14.04 9.10
N SER A 192 11.05 12.95 8.38
CA SER A 192 11.36 11.60 8.87
C SER A 192 12.87 11.40 9.08
N VAL A 193 13.70 11.95 8.19
CA VAL A 193 15.16 11.96 8.32
C VAL A 193 15.61 12.73 9.55
N GLU A 194 15.05 13.90 9.81
CA GLU A 194 15.31 14.69 11.03
C GLU A 194 14.95 13.92 12.29
N LEU A 195 13.75 13.30 12.31
CA LEU A 195 13.28 12.52 13.45
C LEU A 195 14.14 11.28 13.71
N LEU A 196 14.59 10.57 12.66
CA LEU A 196 15.50 9.43 12.83
C LEU A 196 16.83 9.83 13.48
N LYS A 197 17.36 11.02 13.15
CA LYS A 197 18.55 11.57 13.83
C LYS A 197 18.29 11.83 15.31
N SER A 198 17.18 12.52 15.64
CA SER A 198 16.78 12.77 17.02
C SER A 198 16.55 11.48 17.83
N PHE A 199 15.85 10.49 17.26
CA PHE A 199 15.64 9.20 17.91
C PHE A 199 16.94 8.41 18.15
N LYS A 200 17.96 8.61 17.31
CA LYS A 200 19.28 8.02 17.51
C LYS A 200 19.97 8.62 18.75
N GLU A 201 19.80 9.92 18.98
CA GLU A 201 20.37 10.64 20.11
C GLU A 201 19.64 10.32 21.41
N ASP A 202 18.30 10.28 21.37
CA ASP A 202 17.44 10.02 22.54
C ASP A 202 17.50 8.57 23.04
N ASP A 203 17.90 7.64 22.21
CA ASP A 203 17.94 6.18 22.45
C ASP A 203 16.64 5.57 23.03
N LYS A 204 15.51 6.26 22.92
CA LYS A 204 14.17 5.73 23.27
C LYS A 204 13.61 4.88 22.14
N PRO A 205 12.83 3.84 22.46
CA PRO A 205 12.14 3.10 21.41
C PRO A 205 11.14 4.00 20.70
N PHE A 206 11.05 3.87 19.37
CA PHE A 206 10.13 4.66 18.56
C PHE A 206 9.21 3.82 17.67
N PHE A 207 8.02 4.36 17.44
CA PHE A 207 7.13 4.02 16.34
C PHE A 207 7.01 5.24 15.44
N LEU A 208 7.74 5.26 14.33
CA LEU A 208 7.67 6.31 13.32
C LEU A 208 6.78 5.84 12.17
N ALA A 209 5.68 6.55 11.93
CA ALA A 209 4.77 6.31 10.83
C ALA A 209 4.86 7.46 9.82
N THR A 210 5.40 7.18 8.63
CA THR A 210 5.53 8.14 7.52
C THR A 210 4.52 7.81 6.45
N GLY A 211 3.57 8.73 6.22
CA GLY A 211 2.54 8.62 5.20
C GLY A 211 2.84 9.54 4.01
N LEU A 212 3.05 8.94 2.85
CA LEU A 212 3.26 9.62 1.58
C LEU A 212 1.93 9.80 0.85
N VAL A 213 1.80 10.86 0.07
CA VAL A 213 0.58 11.18 -0.68
C VAL A 213 0.62 10.52 -2.06
N ARG A 214 1.79 10.42 -2.67
CA ARG A 214 1.91 9.84 -4.02
C ARG A 214 1.82 8.31 -3.98
N PRO A 215 1.26 7.70 -5.05
CA PRO A 215 0.76 8.28 -6.29
C PRO A 215 -0.71 8.76 -6.28
N HIS A 216 -1.34 9.05 -5.14
CA HIS A 216 -2.69 9.64 -5.14
C HIS A 216 -2.75 10.91 -6.02
N TYR A 217 -3.83 11.01 -6.81
CA TYR A 217 -4.06 12.19 -7.65
C TYR A 217 -4.25 13.49 -6.82
N PRO A 218 -3.94 14.67 -7.39
CA PRO A 218 -3.36 14.91 -8.71
C PRO A 218 -1.93 14.36 -8.79
N ASN A 219 -1.54 13.82 -9.96
CA ASN A 219 -0.19 13.30 -10.15
C ASN A 219 0.76 14.48 -10.42
N VAL A 220 1.43 14.95 -9.38
CA VAL A 220 2.34 16.10 -9.41
C VAL A 220 3.74 15.64 -9.05
N ALA A 221 4.69 15.86 -9.98
CA ALA A 221 6.11 15.62 -9.76
C ALA A 221 6.97 16.52 -10.65
N PRO A 222 8.26 16.74 -10.31
CA PRO A 222 9.20 17.37 -11.20
C PRO A 222 9.33 16.65 -12.56
N GLU A 223 9.60 17.41 -13.62
CA GLU A 223 9.62 16.91 -15.02
C GLU A 223 10.60 15.76 -15.25
N GLN A 224 11.74 15.72 -14.52
CA GLN A 224 12.71 14.64 -14.64
C GLN A 224 12.13 13.25 -14.29
N TYR A 225 11.08 13.18 -13.48
CA TYR A 225 10.40 11.92 -13.16
C TYR A 225 9.40 11.50 -14.25
N PHE A 226 8.94 12.41 -15.10
CA PHE A 226 8.12 12.09 -16.28
C PHE A 226 8.97 11.63 -17.46
N ALA A 227 10.22 12.08 -17.56
CA ALA A 227 11.12 11.78 -18.68
C ALA A 227 11.28 10.28 -18.98
N PRO A 228 11.38 9.36 -17.99
CA PRO A 228 11.46 7.92 -18.24
C PRO A 228 10.16 7.30 -18.81
N TYR A 229 9.06 8.03 -18.83
CA TYR A 229 7.73 7.54 -19.20
C TYR A 229 7.11 8.32 -20.37
N PRO A 230 7.71 8.31 -21.57
CA PRO A 230 7.11 8.95 -22.74
C PRO A 230 5.75 8.28 -23.03
N PHE A 231 4.68 9.07 -22.95
CA PHE A 231 3.32 8.51 -22.96
C PHE A 231 3.01 7.69 -24.21
N LYS A 232 3.64 7.99 -25.34
CA LYS A 232 3.46 7.25 -26.60
C LYS A 232 3.90 5.78 -26.49
N GLU A 233 4.87 5.49 -25.62
CA GLU A 233 5.40 4.15 -25.38
C GLU A 233 4.59 3.36 -24.35
N ILE A 234 3.73 4.04 -23.58
CA ILE A 234 2.87 3.39 -22.59
C ILE A 234 1.87 2.47 -23.28
N LYS A 235 1.86 1.21 -22.83
CA LYS A 235 0.87 0.20 -23.23
C LYS A 235 -0.26 0.21 -22.20
N LEU A 236 -1.47 0.52 -22.67
CA LEU A 236 -2.67 0.42 -21.84
C LEU A 236 -2.96 -1.03 -21.47
N PRO A 237 -3.64 -1.29 -20.33
CA PRO A 237 -4.10 -2.61 -19.98
C PRO A 237 -4.96 -3.21 -21.09
N PHE A 238 -4.75 -4.50 -21.38
CA PHE A 238 -5.67 -5.24 -22.23
C PHE A 238 -7.00 -5.43 -21.50
N VAL A 239 -8.10 -5.14 -22.18
CA VAL A 239 -9.46 -5.43 -21.74
C VAL A 239 -10.17 -6.17 -22.88
N PRO A 240 -10.69 -7.39 -22.65
CA PRO A 240 -11.38 -8.14 -23.70
C PRO A 240 -12.69 -7.44 -24.07
N LYS A 241 -13.12 -7.64 -25.34
CA LYS A 241 -14.44 -7.19 -25.78
C LYS A 241 -15.52 -7.94 -24.98
N GLY A 242 -16.49 -7.20 -24.44
CA GLY A 242 -17.55 -7.80 -23.62
C GLY A 242 -17.16 -8.12 -22.19
N ASP A 243 -16.08 -7.56 -21.69
CA ASP A 243 -15.57 -7.78 -20.31
C ASP A 243 -16.64 -7.61 -19.22
N TRP A 244 -17.67 -6.79 -19.46
CA TRP A 244 -18.75 -6.57 -18.49
C TRP A 244 -19.98 -7.47 -18.70
N ASP A 245 -20.02 -8.29 -19.76
CA ASP A 245 -21.23 -9.04 -20.14
C ASP A 245 -21.64 -10.10 -19.11
N ASP A 246 -20.69 -10.67 -18.39
CA ASP A 246 -20.93 -11.65 -17.32
C ASP A 246 -20.84 -11.06 -15.91
N MET A 247 -20.44 -9.78 -15.77
CA MET A 247 -20.42 -9.09 -14.49
C MET A 247 -21.85 -8.75 -14.02
N PRO A 248 -22.17 -8.94 -12.73
CA PRO A 248 -23.41 -8.39 -12.18
C PRO A 248 -23.34 -6.85 -12.17
N LYS A 249 -24.51 -6.20 -12.28
CA LYS A 249 -24.60 -4.73 -12.25
C LYS A 249 -23.88 -4.10 -11.04
N ALA A 250 -23.94 -4.76 -9.88
CA ALA A 250 -23.27 -4.33 -8.66
C ALA A 250 -21.73 -4.40 -8.74
N GLY A 251 -21.17 -5.27 -9.62
CA GLY A 251 -19.73 -5.41 -9.87
C GLY A 251 -19.16 -4.37 -10.84
N ILE A 252 -20.02 -3.73 -11.64
CA ILE A 252 -19.60 -2.71 -12.60
C ILE A 252 -19.34 -1.39 -11.87
N SER A 253 -18.08 -0.97 -11.90
CA SER A 253 -17.66 0.27 -11.24
C SER A 253 -18.30 1.51 -11.87
N ASN A 254 -18.84 2.39 -11.03
CA ASN A 254 -19.25 3.72 -11.46
C ASN A 254 -18.07 4.63 -11.88
N SER A 255 -16.85 4.28 -11.48
CA SER A 255 -15.61 4.95 -11.89
C SER A 255 -15.07 4.28 -13.15
N ASN A 256 -15.67 4.55 -14.32
CA ASN A 256 -15.30 3.92 -15.58
C ASN A 256 -15.03 4.94 -16.70
N SER A 257 -14.32 4.49 -17.73
CA SER A 257 -13.84 5.32 -18.84
C SER A 257 -14.95 6.10 -19.52
N LYS A 258 -16.08 5.42 -19.83
CA LYS A 258 -17.23 6.02 -20.52
C LYS A 258 -17.89 7.13 -19.67
N ARG A 259 -18.15 6.84 -18.39
CA ARG A 259 -18.79 7.80 -17.48
C ARG A 259 -17.91 9.03 -17.24
N PHE A 260 -16.61 8.85 -17.22
CA PHE A 260 -15.65 9.93 -16.98
C PHE A 260 -15.17 10.62 -18.24
N GLY A 261 -15.52 10.09 -19.42
CA GLY A 261 -15.24 10.68 -20.71
C GLY A 261 -13.78 10.57 -21.16
N ILE A 262 -12.95 9.79 -20.46
CA ILE A 262 -11.54 9.58 -20.80
C ILE A 262 -11.37 8.61 -21.99
N ASP A 263 -12.37 7.78 -22.28
CA ASP A 263 -12.44 6.89 -23.45
C ASP A 263 -12.36 7.65 -24.78
N LYS A 264 -12.77 8.91 -24.80
CA LYS A 264 -12.67 9.79 -25.96
C LYS A 264 -11.22 10.19 -26.29
N PHE A 265 -10.29 9.99 -25.38
CA PHE A 265 -8.91 10.47 -25.47
C PHE A 265 -7.91 9.35 -25.15
N PRO A 266 -7.63 8.41 -26.08
CA PRO A 266 -6.71 7.29 -25.84
C PRO A 266 -5.31 7.71 -25.41
N ASP A 267 -4.76 8.76 -26.02
CA ASP A 267 -3.44 9.29 -25.64
C ASP A 267 -3.44 9.89 -24.23
N ASN A 268 -4.56 10.45 -23.77
CA ASN A 268 -4.65 10.97 -22.42
C ASN A 268 -4.77 9.85 -21.37
N GLN A 269 -5.31 8.68 -21.72
CA GLN A 269 -5.21 7.49 -20.85
C GLN A 269 -3.74 7.09 -20.65
N LYS A 270 -2.94 7.10 -21.73
CA LYS A 270 -1.49 6.84 -21.63
C LYS A 270 -0.76 7.92 -20.83
N ARG A 271 -1.12 9.21 -21.00
CA ARG A 271 -0.59 10.31 -20.18
C ARG A 271 -0.90 10.14 -18.69
N MET A 272 -2.10 9.62 -18.38
CA MET A 272 -2.47 9.33 -17.00
C MET A 272 -1.57 8.24 -16.38
N TRP A 273 -1.28 7.17 -17.13
CA TRP A 273 -0.31 6.15 -16.74
C TRP A 273 1.09 6.73 -16.53
N ALA A 274 1.57 7.54 -17.49
CA ALA A 274 2.88 8.21 -17.39
C ALA A 274 2.98 9.06 -16.12
N GLY A 275 1.96 9.88 -15.85
CA GLY A 275 1.91 10.73 -14.64
C GLY A 275 1.85 9.91 -13.35
N TYR A 276 1.10 8.80 -13.35
CA TYR A 276 1.07 7.89 -12.21
C TYR A 276 2.45 7.28 -11.94
N LEU A 277 3.12 6.72 -12.96
CA LEU A 277 4.46 6.14 -12.84
C LEU A 277 5.50 7.19 -12.43
N ALA A 278 5.44 8.40 -12.99
CA ALA A 278 6.33 9.52 -12.61
C ALA A 278 6.23 9.81 -11.09
N THR A 279 5.00 9.83 -10.56
CA THR A 279 4.79 10.05 -9.12
C THR A 279 5.16 8.85 -8.26
N VAL A 280 5.11 7.62 -8.79
CA VAL A 280 5.63 6.41 -8.14
C VAL A 280 7.16 6.49 -8.01
N THR A 281 7.87 6.85 -9.09
CA THR A 281 9.34 7.03 -9.06
C THR A 281 9.76 8.16 -8.11
N PHE A 282 9.07 9.29 -8.14
CA PHE A 282 9.31 10.37 -7.19
C PHE A 282 9.13 9.92 -5.73
N MET A 283 8.08 9.17 -5.44
CA MET A 283 7.80 8.61 -4.12
C MET A 283 8.86 7.58 -3.71
N ASP A 284 9.29 6.70 -4.62
CA ASP A 284 10.36 5.72 -4.37
C ASP A 284 11.66 6.40 -3.92
N GLU A 285 12.04 7.52 -4.53
CA GLU A 285 13.21 8.29 -4.10
C GLU A 285 13.06 8.79 -2.66
N GLN A 286 11.85 9.24 -2.27
CA GLN A 286 11.62 9.71 -0.91
C GLN A 286 11.70 8.56 0.11
N VAL A 287 11.20 7.38 -0.24
CA VAL A 287 11.41 6.14 0.54
C VAL A 287 12.91 5.84 0.67
N GLY A 288 13.66 5.95 -0.43
CA GLY A 288 15.09 5.77 -0.44
C GLY A 288 15.85 6.70 0.51
N ARG A 289 15.47 7.97 0.60
CA ARG A 289 16.08 8.95 1.53
C ARG A 289 15.92 8.51 2.99
N ILE A 290 14.72 8.04 3.36
CA ILE A 290 14.43 7.56 4.72
C ILE A 290 15.24 6.30 5.03
N LEU A 291 15.23 5.31 4.14
CA LEU A 291 15.91 4.03 4.34
C LEU A 291 17.45 4.18 4.38
N LYS A 292 18.02 5.02 3.51
CA LYS A 292 19.45 5.34 3.52
C LYS A 292 19.88 5.99 4.85
N THR A 293 19.06 6.91 5.38
CA THR A 293 19.33 7.54 6.67
C THR A 293 19.23 6.54 7.81
N LEU A 294 18.19 5.70 7.85
CA LEU A 294 18.04 4.64 8.84
C LEU A 294 19.29 3.76 8.92
N LYS A 295 19.82 3.36 7.75
CA LYS A 295 21.03 2.56 7.63
C LYS A 295 22.29 3.32 8.04
N ALA A 296 22.46 4.56 7.60
CA ALA A 296 23.63 5.39 7.93
C ALA A 296 23.76 5.65 9.44
N LEU A 297 22.63 5.75 10.15
CA LEU A 297 22.57 5.90 11.60
C LEU A 297 22.75 4.56 12.36
N GLY A 298 22.83 3.43 11.67
CA GLY A 298 22.90 2.09 12.26
C GLY A 298 21.62 1.65 12.95
N LEU A 299 20.51 2.40 12.77
CA LEU A 299 19.20 2.08 13.33
C LEU A 299 18.54 0.88 12.66
N ASP A 300 18.93 0.55 11.43
CA ASP A 300 18.46 -0.63 10.69
C ASP A 300 18.76 -1.96 11.42
N LYS A 301 19.75 -1.97 12.33
CA LYS A 301 20.14 -3.15 13.12
C LYS A 301 19.11 -3.51 14.22
N ASN A 302 18.22 -2.58 14.58
CA ASN A 302 17.22 -2.79 15.65
C ASN A 302 15.83 -2.23 15.29
N THR A 303 15.59 -1.83 14.04
CA THR A 303 14.32 -1.30 13.54
C THR A 303 13.69 -2.26 12.54
N ALA A 304 12.44 -2.64 12.77
CA ALA A 304 11.63 -3.30 11.75
C ALA A 304 10.99 -2.26 10.83
N VAL A 305 11.12 -2.45 9.52
CA VAL A 305 10.56 -1.57 8.49
C VAL A 305 9.37 -2.26 7.85
N PHE A 306 8.25 -1.57 7.78
CA PHE A 306 7.03 -1.97 7.07
C PHE A 306 6.77 -0.97 5.96
N PHE A 307 6.69 -1.43 4.73
CA PHE A 307 6.27 -0.64 3.57
C PHE A 307 4.99 -1.21 2.99
N THR A 308 3.98 -0.37 2.78
CA THR A 308 2.70 -0.77 2.18
C THR A 308 1.99 0.41 1.50
N SER A 309 0.87 0.09 0.82
CA SER A 309 -0.16 1.05 0.40
C SER A 309 -1.45 0.82 1.18
N ASP A 310 -2.27 1.86 1.31
CA ASP A 310 -3.58 1.72 1.96
C ASP A 310 -4.58 0.89 1.13
N HIS A 311 -4.55 0.97 -0.18
CA HIS A 311 -5.25 0.13 -1.16
C HIS A 311 -4.55 0.26 -2.52
N GLY A 312 -4.97 -0.54 -3.49
CA GLY A 312 -4.50 -0.45 -4.85
C GLY A 312 -5.31 0.57 -5.69
N TYR A 313 -5.12 0.53 -7.02
CA TYR A 313 -5.67 1.50 -7.95
C TYR A 313 -5.89 0.90 -9.33
N LEU A 314 -6.89 1.39 -10.05
CA LEU A 314 -7.18 1.04 -11.44
C LEU A 314 -6.84 2.21 -12.37
N LEU A 315 -6.20 1.89 -13.49
CA LEU A 315 -5.77 2.83 -14.52
C LEU A 315 -6.25 2.38 -15.91
N GLY A 316 -7.51 1.92 -16.00
CA GLY A 316 -8.14 1.47 -17.22
C GLY A 316 -8.37 -0.03 -17.32
N GLU A 317 -7.87 -0.83 -16.38
CA GLU A 317 -8.22 -2.26 -16.27
C GLU A 317 -9.75 -2.39 -16.15
N HIS A 318 -10.34 -3.33 -16.86
CA HIS A 318 -11.81 -3.47 -16.96
C HIS A 318 -12.54 -2.20 -17.45
N HIS A 319 -11.85 -1.28 -18.10
CA HIS A 319 -12.33 0.09 -18.36
C HIS A 319 -12.66 0.87 -17.07
N PHE A 320 -12.21 0.40 -15.90
CA PHE A 320 -12.40 1.07 -14.62
C PHE A 320 -11.21 1.97 -14.29
N TRP A 321 -11.49 2.98 -13.49
CA TRP A 321 -10.51 3.95 -13.02
C TRP A 321 -10.65 4.12 -11.52
N GLN A 322 -9.58 4.46 -10.84
CA GLN A 322 -9.53 4.69 -9.41
C GLN A 322 -9.66 3.41 -8.55
N LYS A 323 -10.48 3.50 -7.55
CA LYS A 323 -10.63 2.61 -6.38
C LYS A 323 -12.10 2.46 -6.02
N GLY A 324 -12.42 1.85 -4.89
CA GLY A 324 -13.80 1.73 -4.41
C GLY A 324 -14.56 0.56 -5.04
N ASN A 325 -13.85 -0.44 -5.56
CA ASN A 325 -14.40 -1.70 -6.07
C ASN A 325 -13.60 -2.90 -5.54
N LEU A 326 -14.02 -4.11 -5.89
CA LEU A 326 -13.46 -5.36 -5.33
C LEU A 326 -12.44 -6.06 -6.23
N ARG A 327 -12.00 -5.44 -7.33
CA ARG A 327 -11.01 -6.03 -8.25
C ARG A 327 -9.65 -6.20 -7.59
N GLU A 328 -8.90 -7.20 -8.06
CA GLU A 328 -7.57 -7.54 -7.53
C GLU A 328 -6.63 -6.34 -7.51
N GLU A 329 -6.68 -5.48 -8.54
CA GLU A 329 -5.85 -4.27 -8.65
C GLU A 329 -6.12 -3.23 -7.54
N VAL A 330 -7.29 -3.30 -6.89
CA VAL A 330 -7.65 -2.42 -5.76
C VAL A 330 -7.43 -3.10 -4.42
N THR A 331 -7.77 -4.38 -4.32
CA THR A 331 -7.73 -5.11 -3.04
C THR A 331 -6.34 -5.62 -2.70
N ARG A 332 -5.52 -5.99 -3.70
CA ARG A 332 -4.13 -6.41 -3.52
C ARG A 332 -3.19 -5.22 -3.47
N VAL A 333 -2.39 -5.15 -2.41
CA VAL A 333 -1.47 -4.05 -2.13
C VAL A 333 -0.03 -4.55 -1.99
N PRO A 334 0.99 -3.71 -2.22
CA PRO A 334 2.34 -4.05 -1.84
C PRO A 334 2.45 -4.16 -0.31
N LEU A 335 3.17 -5.17 0.16
CA LEU A 335 3.59 -5.30 1.55
C LEU A 335 4.99 -5.87 1.57
N ILE A 336 5.94 -5.11 2.13
CA ILE A 336 7.32 -5.51 2.31
C ILE A 336 7.69 -5.27 3.76
N MET A 337 8.26 -6.30 4.41
CA MET A 337 8.74 -6.18 5.79
C MET A 337 10.22 -6.54 5.86
N LYS A 338 11.06 -5.62 6.34
CA LYS A 338 12.46 -5.91 6.65
C LYS A 338 12.65 -5.87 8.17
N THR A 339 13.14 -6.97 8.73
CA THR A 339 13.34 -7.11 10.17
C THR A 339 14.78 -7.52 10.48
N PRO A 340 15.41 -6.98 11.52
CA PRO A 340 16.75 -7.33 11.93
C PRO A 340 16.89 -8.85 12.17
N GLY A 341 17.96 -9.45 11.64
CA GLY A 341 18.25 -10.87 11.83
C GLY A 341 17.38 -11.86 11.04
N GLN A 342 16.41 -11.39 10.25
CA GLN A 342 15.61 -12.24 9.38
C GLN A 342 16.25 -12.37 8.00
N LYS A 343 16.15 -13.56 7.40
CA LYS A 343 16.59 -13.78 6.02
C LYS A 343 15.56 -13.19 5.05
N PRO A 344 16.01 -12.55 3.97
CA PRO A 344 15.12 -12.09 2.91
C PRO A 344 14.35 -13.24 2.26
N GLY A 345 13.16 -12.96 1.73
CA GLY A 345 12.38 -13.96 1.02
C GLY A 345 11.14 -13.41 0.32
N LYS A 346 10.48 -14.30 -0.44
CA LYS A 346 9.18 -14.02 -1.07
C LYS A 346 8.16 -15.00 -0.51
N SER A 347 7.02 -14.47 -0.05
CA SER A 347 5.91 -15.29 0.43
C SER A 347 4.71 -15.16 -0.50
N SER A 348 4.17 -16.29 -0.93
CA SER A 348 2.90 -16.38 -1.67
C SER A 348 1.70 -16.59 -0.75
N SER A 349 1.90 -16.60 0.58
CA SER A 349 0.81 -16.75 1.54
C SER A 349 -0.16 -15.58 1.48
N ILE A 350 -1.44 -15.86 1.67
CA ILE A 350 -2.48 -14.85 1.85
C ILE A 350 -2.26 -14.14 3.17
N VAL A 351 -2.17 -12.82 3.14
CA VAL A 351 -2.05 -11.97 4.32
C VAL A 351 -2.92 -10.71 4.18
N GLU A 352 -3.19 -10.05 5.28
CA GLU A 352 -4.04 -8.87 5.34
C GLU A 352 -3.31 -7.70 6.01
N LEU A 353 -3.62 -6.45 5.66
CA LEU A 353 -2.99 -5.29 6.31
C LEU A 353 -3.25 -5.21 7.81
N VAL A 354 -4.37 -5.75 8.30
CA VAL A 354 -4.66 -5.86 9.73
C VAL A 354 -3.66 -6.74 10.49
N ASP A 355 -2.89 -7.55 9.78
CA ASP A 355 -1.87 -8.44 10.35
C ASP A 355 -0.59 -7.67 10.75
N MET A 356 -0.39 -6.45 10.26
CA MET A 356 0.79 -5.65 10.56
C MET A 356 0.87 -5.31 12.05
N PHE A 357 -0.22 -4.91 12.67
CA PHE A 357 -0.24 -4.51 14.08
C PHE A 357 0.18 -5.65 15.02
N PRO A 358 -0.45 -6.84 14.99
CA PRO A 358 -0.01 -7.95 15.86
C PRO A 358 1.41 -8.43 15.51
N THR A 359 1.84 -8.29 14.24
CA THR A 359 3.23 -8.62 13.87
C THR A 359 4.23 -7.67 14.53
N ALA A 360 3.93 -6.37 14.57
CA ALA A 360 4.78 -5.40 15.24
C ALA A 360 4.85 -5.64 16.77
N CYS A 361 3.73 -6.03 17.38
CA CYS A 361 3.72 -6.42 18.81
C CYS A 361 4.65 -7.62 19.05
N ASP A 362 4.52 -8.69 18.27
CA ASP A 362 5.38 -9.87 18.42
C ASP A 362 6.86 -9.58 18.19
N LEU A 363 7.19 -8.74 17.20
CA LEU A 363 8.56 -8.36 16.90
C LEU A 363 9.21 -7.57 18.05
N THR A 364 8.43 -6.74 18.73
CA THR A 364 8.89 -5.89 19.83
C THR A 364 8.71 -6.53 21.21
N GLY A 365 8.04 -7.69 21.28
CA GLY A 365 7.73 -8.40 22.53
C GLY A 365 6.62 -7.74 23.34
N LEU A 366 5.78 -6.91 22.70
CA LEU A 366 4.61 -6.30 23.33
C LEU A 366 3.40 -7.24 23.28
N PRO A 367 2.48 -7.21 24.26
CA PRO A 367 1.26 -8.00 24.22
C PRO A 367 0.35 -7.53 23.09
N ILE A 368 -0.26 -8.46 22.36
CA ILE A 368 -1.25 -8.15 21.33
C ILE A 368 -2.57 -7.76 22.03
N PRO A 369 -3.15 -6.58 21.74
CA PRO A 369 -4.42 -6.18 22.34
C PRO A 369 -5.56 -7.15 21.96
N LYS A 370 -6.45 -7.47 22.92
CA LYS A 370 -7.59 -8.40 22.68
C LYS A 370 -8.54 -7.96 21.56
N SER A 371 -8.59 -6.66 21.25
CA SER A 371 -9.42 -6.09 20.18
C SER A 371 -8.88 -6.35 18.78
N VAL A 372 -7.62 -6.74 18.62
CA VAL A 372 -6.97 -6.99 17.34
C VAL A 372 -7.49 -8.29 16.73
N GLN A 373 -7.92 -8.22 15.46
CA GLN A 373 -8.44 -9.35 14.68
C GLN A 373 -7.39 -9.92 13.70
N GLY A 374 -6.31 -9.17 13.45
CA GLY A 374 -5.20 -9.61 12.61
C GLY A 374 -4.43 -10.77 13.23
N THR A 375 -3.68 -11.48 12.41
CA THR A 375 -2.82 -12.60 12.81
C THR A 375 -1.36 -12.21 12.57
N SER A 376 -0.49 -12.42 13.56
CA SER A 376 0.93 -12.10 13.41
C SER A 376 1.58 -12.87 12.25
N LEU A 377 2.35 -12.15 11.44
CA LEU A 377 3.13 -12.66 10.31
C LEU A 377 4.53 -13.14 10.71
N LEU A 378 4.86 -13.13 12.01
CA LEU A 378 6.16 -13.58 12.50
C LEU A 378 6.54 -15.00 12.02
N PRO A 379 5.61 -15.99 11.92
CA PRO A 379 5.93 -17.29 11.33
C PRO A 379 6.40 -17.20 9.88
N ILE A 380 5.80 -16.31 9.07
CA ILE A 380 6.19 -16.09 7.67
C ILE A 380 7.54 -15.35 7.57
N LEU A 381 7.79 -14.38 8.45
CA LEU A 381 9.08 -13.69 8.51
C LEU A 381 10.22 -14.65 8.85
N LYS A 382 9.97 -15.66 9.70
CA LYS A 382 10.94 -16.72 10.00
C LYS A 382 11.09 -17.75 8.87
N ASN A 383 10.00 -18.07 8.18
CA ASN A 383 9.95 -19.00 7.06
C ASN A 383 8.98 -18.50 5.99
N PRO A 384 9.44 -17.91 4.88
CA PRO A 384 8.56 -17.36 3.84
C PRO A 384 7.59 -18.36 3.20
N LYS A 385 7.82 -19.67 3.37
CA LYS A 385 6.91 -20.74 2.93
C LYS A 385 5.78 -21.05 3.94
N ALA A 386 5.85 -20.50 5.15
CA ALA A 386 4.78 -20.68 6.15
C ALA A 386 3.50 -19.95 5.73
N SER A 387 2.37 -20.40 6.24
CA SER A 387 1.06 -19.75 6.06
C SER A 387 0.39 -19.59 7.42
N VAL A 388 -0.22 -18.43 7.66
CA VAL A 388 -0.93 -18.13 8.91
C VAL A 388 -2.45 -18.09 8.71
N LYS A 389 -2.91 -17.94 7.47
CA LYS A 389 -4.33 -17.93 7.11
C LYS A 389 -4.55 -18.37 5.66
N LYS A 390 -5.78 -18.74 5.32
CA LYS A 390 -6.17 -19.21 3.98
C LYS A 390 -7.04 -18.22 3.21
N THR A 391 -7.51 -17.15 3.86
CA THR A 391 -8.44 -16.18 3.27
C THR A 391 -8.08 -14.78 3.68
N ALA A 392 -8.31 -13.82 2.77
CA ALA A 392 -8.32 -12.40 3.06
C ALA A 392 -9.67 -11.80 2.65
N PHE A 393 -10.13 -10.78 3.38
CA PHE A 393 -11.38 -10.08 3.12
C PHE A 393 -11.13 -8.61 2.78
N SER A 394 -11.84 -8.13 1.74
CA SER A 394 -11.87 -6.71 1.39
C SER A 394 -13.31 -6.23 1.26
N PHE A 395 -13.59 -5.02 1.75
CA PHE A 395 -14.92 -4.45 1.84
C PHE A 395 -15.03 -3.21 0.95
N ALA A 396 -16.04 -3.20 0.10
CA ALA A 396 -16.49 -2.01 -0.63
C ALA A 396 -17.94 -1.66 -0.23
N GLY A 397 -18.40 -0.45 -0.53
CA GLY A 397 -19.75 0.00 -0.15
C GLY A 397 -20.89 -0.90 -0.63
N GLY A 398 -20.71 -1.63 -1.72
CA GLY A 398 -21.69 -2.53 -2.33
C GLY A 398 -21.48 -4.02 -2.09
N GLY A 399 -20.35 -4.45 -1.53
CA GLY A 399 -20.05 -5.88 -1.43
C GLY A 399 -18.80 -6.21 -0.65
N ILE A 400 -18.47 -7.50 -0.61
CA ILE A 400 -17.32 -8.08 0.08
C ILE A 400 -16.61 -9.04 -0.87
N SER A 401 -15.30 -8.94 -0.98
CA SER A 401 -14.44 -9.91 -1.65
C SER A 401 -13.77 -10.82 -0.63
N MET A 402 -13.75 -12.11 -0.92
CA MET A 402 -12.91 -13.11 -0.25
C MET A 402 -11.89 -13.65 -1.24
N ARG A 403 -10.62 -13.52 -0.89
CA ARG A 403 -9.49 -14.05 -1.65
C ARG A 403 -8.94 -15.28 -0.97
N THR A 404 -8.81 -16.37 -1.71
CA THR A 404 -8.07 -17.59 -1.33
C THR A 404 -6.85 -17.74 -2.26
N PRO A 405 -5.92 -18.69 -2.06
CA PRO A 405 -4.81 -18.88 -2.99
C PRO A 405 -5.23 -19.06 -4.45
N ASN A 406 -6.36 -19.73 -4.71
CA ASN A 406 -6.80 -20.10 -6.05
C ASN A 406 -8.03 -19.32 -6.53
N TRP A 407 -8.81 -18.72 -5.64
CA TRP A 407 -10.10 -18.16 -5.97
C TRP A 407 -10.27 -16.73 -5.46
N SER A 408 -10.97 -15.91 -6.24
CA SER A 408 -11.57 -14.66 -5.79
C SER A 408 -13.08 -14.81 -5.85
N TYR A 409 -13.74 -14.68 -4.72
CA TYR A 409 -15.20 -14.73 -4.60
C TYR A 409 -15.71 -13.40 -4.09
N MET A 410 -16.69 -12.83 -4.80
CA MET A 410 -17.29 -11.56 -4.42
C MET A 410 -18.79 -11.75 -4.22
N LYS A 411 -19.32 -11.18 -3.13
CA LYS A 411 -20.75 -11.17 -2.82
C LYS A 411 -21.23 -9.74 -2.61
N TYR A 412 -22.28 -9.38 -3.33
CA TYR A 412 -22.86 -8.05 -3.29
C TYR A 412 -24.11 -7.99 -2.43
N LYS A 413 -24.52 -6.77 -2.02
CA LYS A 413 -25.71 -6.54 -1.18
C LYS A 413 -27.04 -6.94 -1.84
N ASP A 414 -27.10 -6.90 -3.16
CA ASP A 414 -28.26 -7.33 -3.96
C ASP A 414 -28.34 -8.86 -4.13
N GLY A 415 -27.42 -9.60 -3.52
CA GLY A 415 -27.32 -11.06 -3.60
C GLY A 415 -26.53 -11.57 -4.81
N SER A 416 -26.13 -10.71 -5.74
CA SER A 416 -25.33 -11.12 -6.88
C SER A 416 -23.90 -11.51 -6.46
N GLU A 417 -23.25 -12.33 -7.30
CA GLU A 417 -21.97 -12.94 -6.99
C GLU A 417 -21.03 -12.95 -8.20
N GLU A 418 -19.74 -12.96 -7.92
CA GLU A 418 -18.69 -13.24 -8.90
C GLU A 418 -17.72 -14.28 -8.33
N LEU A 419 -17.21 -15.15 -9.21
CA LEU A 419 -16.21 -16.16 -8.90
C LEU A 419 -15.15 -16.19 -10.01
N TYR A 420 -13.87 -16.08 -9.62
CA TYR A 420 -12.74 -16.09 -10.56
C TYR A 420 -11.68 -17.11 -10.14
N ASP A 421 -11.17 -17.86 -11.11
CA ASP A 421 -10.02 -18.77 -10.96
C ASP A 421 -8.74 -17.94 -11.09
N MET A 422 -8.12 -17.59 -9.97
CA MET A 422 -6.97 -16.69 -9.94
C MET A 422 -5.65 -17.33 -10.41
N ILE A 423 -5.67 -18.62 -10.73
CA ILE A 423 -4.53 -19.32 -11.37
C ILE A 423 -4.63 -19.19 -12.88
N LYS A 424 -5.82 -19.38 -13.46
CA LYS A 424 -6.06 -19.35 -14.91
C LYS A 424 -6.43 -17.97 -15.43
N ASP A 425 -7.12 -17.19 -14.59
CA ASP A 425 -7.62 -15.85 -14.91
C ASP A 425 -7.29 -14.84 -13.76
N PRO A 426 -6.00 -14.55 -13.55
CA PRO A 426 -5.60 -13.62 -12.48
C PRO A 426 -6.06 -12.17 -12.71
N LYS A 427 -6.58 -11.87 -13.91
CA LYS A 427 -7.14 -10.56 -14.26
C LYS A 427 -8.66 -10.49 -14.12
N GLN A 428 -9.31 -11.56 -13.71
CA GLN A 428 -10.75 -11.58 -13.40
C GLN A 428 -11.64 -11.19 -14.60
N PHE A 429 -11.32 -11.69 -15.81
CA PHE A 429 -12.08 -11.41 -17.03
C PHE A 429 -13.31 -12.29 -17.19
N LYS A 430 -13.31 -13.52 -16.62
CA LYS A 430 -14.41 -14.47 -16.81
C LYS A 430 -15.06 -14.83 -15.48
N ASN A 431 -16.26 -14.30 -15.24
CA ASN A 431 -17.05 -14.65 -14.08
C ASN A 431 -17.60 -16.07 -14.16
N LEU A 432 -17.19 -16.94 -13.26
CA LEU A 432 -17.58 -18.36 -13.22
C LEU A 432 -18.82 -18.63 -12.36
N ALA A 433 -19.38 -17.61 -11.68
CA ALA A 433 -20.50 -17.81 -10.74
C ALA A 433 -21.80 -18.34 -11.39
N LYS A 434 -21.95 -18.20 -12.70
CA LYS A 434 -23.12 -18.71 -13.47
C LYS A 434 -22.79 -19.91 -14.37
N VAL A 435 -21.58 -20.45 -14.28
CA VAL A 435 -21.15 -21.60 -15.08
C VAL A 435 -21.53 -22.89 -14.40
N SER A 436 -22.40 -23.70 -14.98
CA SER A 436 -22.97 -24.91 -14.36
C SER A 436 -21.91 -25.90 -13.89
N SER A 437 -20.82 -26.10 -14.61
CA SER A 437 -19.72 -26.98 -14.21
C SER A 437 -18.95 -26.47 -12.98
N MET A 438 -19.13 -25.20 -12.57
CA MET A 438 -18.49 -24.59 -11.42
C MET A 438 -19.36 -24.53 -10.16
N GLU A 439 -20.59 -25.04 -10.22
CA GLU A 439 -21.55 -24.96 -9.11
C GLU A 439 -20.99 -25.57 -7.81
N LYS A 440 -20.30 -26.72 -7.88
CA LYS A 440 -19.69 -27.37 -6.72
C LYS A 440 -18.65 -26.46 -6.06
N GLU A 441 -17.81 -25.80 -6.86
CA GLU A 441 -16.79 -24.86 -6.36
C GLU A 441 -17.44 -23.60 -5.79
N LEU A 442 -18.43 -23.03 -6.48
CA LEU A 442 -19.17 -21.87 -5.99
C LEU A 442 -19.78 -22.13 -4.62
N GLN A 443 -20.43 -23.29 -4.42
CA GLN A 443 -20.97 -23.69 -3.10
C GLN A 443 -19.88 -23.82 -2.04
N SER A 444 -18.71 -24.35 -2.42
CA SER A 444 -17.55 -24.43 -1.52
C SER A 444 -17.09 -23.04 -1.07
N GLN A 445 -16.99 -22.10 -2.01
CA GLN A 445 -16.58 -20.72 -1.70
C GLN A 445 -17.65 -19.96 -0.90
N ARG A 446 -18.94 -20.16 -1.17
CA ARG A 446 -20.04 -19.61 -0.36
C ARG A 446 -19.96 -20.08 1.10
N LYS A 447 -19.78 -21.39 1.32
CA LYS A 447 -19.65 -21.96 2.66
C LYS A 447 -18.43 -21.41 3.43
N LEU A 448 -17.29 -21.31 2.74
CA LEU A 448 -16.07 -20.75 3.32
C LEU A 448 -16.25 -19.25 3.65
N PHE A 449 -16.89 -18.49 2.77
CA PHE A 449 -17.18 -17.06 2.94
C PHE A 449 -18.06 -16.84 4.19
N GLU A 450 -19.19 -17.54 4.31
CA GLU A 450 -20.09 -17.35 5.45
C GLU A 450 -19.43 -17.77 6.78
N LYS A 451 -18.70 -18.90 6.79
CA LYS A 451 -17.92 -19.31 7.95
C LYS A 451 -16.91 -18.26 8.38
N ARG A 452 -16.17 -17.68 7.45
CA ARG A 452 -15.13 -16.68 7.77
C ARG A 452 -15.75 -15.35 8.17
N LYS A 453 -16.83 -14.92 7.49
CA LYS A 453 -17.55 -13.69 7.78
C LYS A 453 -18.13 -13.67 9.20
N SER A 454 -18.66 -14.81 9.69
CA SER A 454 -19.18 -14.93 11.05
C SER A 454 -18.11 -14.80 12.14
N SER A 455 -16.83 -14.88 11.78
CA SER A 455 -15.69 -14.73 12.69
C SER A 455 -15.04 -13.34 12.68
N LEU A 456 -15.57 -12.41 11.87
CA LEU A 456 -15.12 -11.02 11.79
C LEU A 456 -15.98 -10.13 12.70
#